data_0576272ee2e26396d6152e4cc42cc84b
#
_entry.id   0576272ee2e26396d6152e4cc42cc84b
#
_cell.length_a   1.000
_cell.length_b   1.000
_cell.length_c   1.000
_cell.angle_alpha   90.00
_cell.angle_beta   90.00
_cell.angle_gamma   90.00
#
_symmetry.space_group_name_H-M   'P 1'
#
loop_
_entity.id
_entity.type
_entity.pdbx_description
1 polymer ?
#
loop_
_entity_poly.entity_id
_entity_poly.type
_entity_poly.pdbx_seq_one_letter_code
_entity_poly.pdbx_strand_id
1 'polypeptide(L)'
;MRKALFAALAAMVLGPVAAAPAAAGSLGRFEVFGVEGDDMLKMRSGPGVGYKVVLGLPNGTLLRVNSCQQTGSTRWCSVALDRARNLRGYVSWAYLRKK
;
A
#
# COMPACT_ATOMS: atom_id res chain seq x y z
N MET A 1 20.63 38.57 19.24
CA MET A 1 20.50 38.27 19.03
C MET A 1 20.37 37.52 18.68
N ARG A 2 20.17 37.28 18.95
CA ARG A 2 19.85 36.64 18.72
C ARG A 2 19.42 35.85 18.27
N LYS A 3 19.24 35.88 18.15
CA LYS A 3 18.68 35.35 17.71
C LYS A 3 18.54 34.43 17.15
N ALA A 4 18.60 34.47 17.36
CA ALA A 4 18.25 33.80 16.89
C ALA A 4 17.96 32.93 16.53
N LEU A 5 18.01 32.85 16.66
CA LEU A 5 17.60 32.28 16.42
C LEU A 5 17.29 31.54 15.93
N PHE A 6 17.16 31.46 15.92
CA PHE A 6 16.63 30.99 15.42
C PHE A 6 16.51 30.11 14.85
N ALA A 7 16.70 30.39 15.16
CA ALA A 7 16.44 29.76 14.75
C ALA A 7 16.12 28.93 14.43
N ALA A 8 15.98 28.77 14.65
CA ALA A 8 15.50 28.09 14.49
C ALA A 8 15.06 27.51 13.94
N LEU A 9 14.93 27.60 13.91
CA LEU A 9 14.29 27.21 13.39
C LEU A 9 14.21 26.52 12.68
N ALA A 10 14.23 26.52 12.76
CA ALA A 10 13.95 26.00 12.08
C ALA A 10 13.84 25.16 11.74
N ALA A 11 13.79 24.77 12.08
CA ALA A 11 13.51 24.00 11.79
C ALA A 11 12.99 23.44 11.51
N MET A 12 12.76 23.53 11.64
CA MET A 12 12.01 23.23 11.35
C MET A 12 11.70 22.64 10.72
N VAL A 13 11.65 22.60 10.81
CA VAL A 13 11.17 22.29 10.19
C VAL A 13 11.26 21.64 9.50
N LEU A 14 11.27 21.43 9.44
CA LEU A 14 11.14 20.93 8.74
C LEU A 14 11.03 20.00 8.60
N GLY A 15 10.99 19.81 8.89
CA GLY A 15 10.84 19.13 8.69
C GLY A 15 10.25 18.32 8.65
N PRO A 16 9.94 18.15 8.96
CA PRO A 16 9.33 17.12 8.78
C PRO A 16 8.52 16.83 7.90
N VAL A 17 8.25 17.24 8.03
CA VAL A 17 7.56 17.25 7.26
C VAL A 17 7.60 16.39 6.26
N ALA A 18 8.17 16.35 5.89
CA ALA A 18 8.35 15.61 4.80
C ALA A 18 8.02 14.19 4.92
N ALA A 19 7.92 13.74 6.02
CA ALA A 19 7.73 12.35 6.22
C ALA A 19 6.42 11.85 5.69
N ALA A 20 5.42 12.63 5.78
CA ALA A 20 4.11 12.17 5.47
C ALA A 20 3.94 11.67 4.07
N PRO A 21 4.37 12.37 3.09
CA PRO A 21 4.12 11.93 1.73
C PRO A 21 4.82 10.65 1.39
N ALA A 22 5.80 10.33 2.12
CA ALA A 22 6.56 9.14 1.80
C ALA A 22 5.77 7.87 1.93
N ALA A 23 4.66 7.92 2.60
CA ALA A 23 3.90 6.70 2.82
C ALA A 23 3.21 6.19 1.59
N ALA A 24 2.81 7.05 0.71
CA ALA A 24 1.98 6.65 -0.41
C ALA A 24 2.75 5.84 -1.42
N GLY A 25 2.29 4.61 -1.69
CA GLY A 25 2.87 3.75 -2.70
C GLY A 25 4.31 3.39 -2.42
N SER A 26 4.69 3.39 -1.17
CA SER A 26 6.08 3.28 -0.81
C SER A 26 6.74 1.95 -1.18
N LEU A 27 5.99 0.88 -1.35
CA LEU A 27 6.59 -0.39 -1.72
C LEU A 27 6.67 -0.60 -3.23
N GLY A 28 5.99 0.25 -4.01
CA GLY A 28 6.12 0.24 -5.44
C GLY A 28 5.07 -0.58 -6.15
N ARG A 29 5.42 -0.99 -7.38
CA ARG A 29 4.50 -1.73 -8.24
C ARG A 29 4.72 -3.22 -8.13
N PHE A 30 3.61 -3.92 -8.07
CA PHE A 30 3.58 -5.36 -8.01
C PHE A 30 2.54 -5.86 -8.98
N GLU A 31 2.62 -7.14 -9.32
CA GLU A 31 1.56 -7.75 -10.12
C GLU A 31 1.01 -8.96 -9.41
N VAL A 32 -0.26 -9.24 -9.66
CA VAL A 32 -0.93 -10.41 -9.15
C VAL A 32 -0.40 -11.63 -9.90
N PHE A 33 -0.07 -12.69 -9.17
CA PHE A 33 0.39 -13.91 -9.79
C PHE A 33 0.01 -15.11 -8.93
N GLY A 34 0.05 -16.28 -9.52
CA GLY A 34 -0.13 -17.51 -8.76
C GLY A 34 -1.56 -17.86 -8.39
N VAL A 35 -2.52 -17.12 -8.89
CA VAL A 35 -3.92 -17.47 -8.70
C VAL A 35 -4.25 -18.57 -9.69
N GLU A 36 -4.90 -19.62 -9.21
CA GLU A 36 -5.11 -20.80 -10.04
C GLU A 36 -6.28 -20.69 -11.00
N GLY A 37 -6.07 -21.25 -12.18
CA GLY A 37 -7.13 -21.35 -13.18
C GLY A 37 -7.70 -19.99 -13.54
N ASP A 38 -9.02 -19.94 -13.59
CA ASP A 38 -9.72 -18.71 -13.91
C ASP A 38 -10.11 -17.90 -12.69
N ASP A 39 -9.60 -18.29 -11.52
CA ASP A 39 -9.91 -17.59 -10.30
C ASP A 39 -9.23 -16.23 -10.25
N MET A 40 -9.64 -15.43 -9.29
CA MET A 40 -9.12 -14.08 -9.12
C MET A 40 -8.70 -13.86 -7.68
N LEU A 41 -7.70 -13.02 -7.50
CA LEU A 41 -7.31 -12.59 -6.17
C LEU A 41 -8.38 -11.63 -5.65
N LYS A 42 -8.83 -11.86 -4.43
CA LYS A 42 -9.89 -11.04 -3.85
C LYS A 42 -9.30 -9.85 -3.13
N MET A 43 -9.66 -8.66 -3.62
CA MET A 43 -9.32 -7.42 -2.92
C MET A 43 -10.45 -7.10 -1.95
N ARG A 44 -10.11 -6.96 -0.69
CA ARG A 44 -11.10 -6.79 0.37
C ARG A 44 -11.05 -5.40 0.97
N SER A 45 -12.08 -5.05 1.70
CA SER A 45 -12.16 -3.73 2.31
C SER A 45 -11.26 -3.58 3.53
N GLY A 46 -10.67 -4.67 4.02
CA GLY A 46 -9.80 -4.64 5.17
C GLY A 46 -8.85 -5.82 5.15
N PRO A 47 -7.89 -5.85 6.07
CA PRO A 47 -6.84 -6.86 6.07
C PRO A 47 -7.25 -8.17 6.72
N GLY A 48 -8.10 -8.92 6.04
CA GLY A 48 -8.54 -10.21 6.57
C GLY A 48 -9.66 -10.80 5.75
N VAL A 49 -9.86 -12.10 5.87
CA VAL A 49 -10.90 -12.80 5.11
C VAL A 49 -12.31 -12.48 5.62
N GLY A 50 -12.42 -11.86 6.78
CA GLY A 50 -13.72 -11.45 7.31
C GLY A 50 -14.25 -10.17 6.70
N TYR A 51 -13.41 -9.45 5.97
CA TYR A 51 -13.85 -8.23 5.31
C TYR A 51 -14.43 -8.55 3.95
N LYS A 52 -15.37 -7.75 3.49
CA LYS A 52 -16.04 -8.03 2.24
C LYS A 52 -15.12 -7.84 1.05
N VAL A 53 -15.41 -8.60 -0.01
CA VAL A 53 -14.68 -8.49 -1.26
C VAL A 53 -15.15 -7.25 -2.01
N VAL A 54 -14.18 -6.44 -2.42
CA VAL A 54 -14.45 -5.22 -3.18
C VAL A 54 -14.33 -5.48 -4.67
N LEU A 55 -13.36 -6.29 -5.06
CA LEU A 55 -13.03 -6.46 -6.45
C LEU A 55 -12.22 -7.74 -6.64
N GLY A 56 -12.39 -8.42 -7.76
CA GLY A 56 -11.58 -9.56 -8.13
C GLY A 56 -10.47 -9.13 -9.07
N LEU A 57 -9.26 -9.64 -8.85
CA LEU A 57 -8.08 -9.24 -9.62
C LEU A 57 -7.48 -10.47 -10.29
N PRO A 58 -7.51 -10.53 -11.63
CA PRO A 58 -6.88 -11.66 -12.32
C PRO A 58 -5.36 -11.54 -12.28
N ASN A 59 -4.70 -12.66 -12.56
CA ASN A 59 -3.25 -12.67 -12.71
C ASN A 59 -2.83 -11.61 -13.70
N GLY A 60 -1.72 -10.93 -13.40
CA GLY A 60 -1.22 -9.89 -14.27
C GLY A 60 -1.71 -8.50 -13.95
N THR A 61 -2.68 -8.37 -13.04
CA THR A 61 -3.15 -7.06 -12.63
C THR A 61 -2.03 -6.31 -11.92
N LEU A 62 -1.81 -5.06 -12.31
CA LEU A 62 -0.78 -4.22 -11.71
C LEU A 62 -1.35 -3.43 -10.55
N LEU A 63 -0.64 -3.46 -9.45
CA LEU A 63 -1.04 -2.80 -8.22
C LEU A 63 0.07 -1.92 -7.69
N ARG A 64 -0.32 -0.87 -7.01
CA ARG A 64 0.60 -0.08 -6.18
C ARG A 64 0.42 -0.55 -4.76
N VAL A 65 1.49 -0.99 -4.14
CA VAL A 65 1.45 -1.48 -2.77
C VAL A 65 1.95 -0.39 -1.84
N ASN A 66 1.11 -0.02 -0.86
CA ASN A 66 1.46 1.02 0.10
C ASN A 66 2.18 0.47 1.31
N SER A 67 1.61 -0.54 1.93
CA SER A 67 2.17 -1.11 3.15
C SER A 67 1.56 -2.48 3.35
N CYS A 68 2.20 -3.28 4.20
CA CYS A 68 1.71 -4.61 4.50
C CYS A 68 1.75 -4.82 6.01
N GLN A 69 0.85 -5.68 6.49
CA GLN A 69 0.79 -6.00 7.90
C GLN A 69 0.45 -7.47 8.09
N GLN A 70 0.89 -8.02 9.19
CA GLN A 70 0.61 -9.40 9.51
C GLN A 70 -0.70 -9.47 10.30
N THR A 71 -1.61 -10.31 9.83
CA THR A 71 -2.87 -10.54 10.53
C THR A 71 -3.01 -12.05 10.65
N GLY A 72 -2.78 -12.57 11.85
CA GLY A 72 -2.74 -14.00 12.03
C GLY A 72 -1.59 -14.60 11.25
N SER A 73 -1.87 -15.60 10.44
CA SER A 73 -0.84 -16.28 9.64
C SER A 73 -0.70 -15.68 8.25
N THR A 74 -1.46 -14.67 7.92
CA THR A 74 -1.46 -14.09 6.58
C THR A 74 -0.94 -12.67 6.61
N ARG A 75 -0.09 -12.36 5.65
CA ARG A 75 0.38 -10.99 5.47
C ARG A 75 -0.52 -10.31 4.44
N TRP A 76 -1.12 -9.21 4.84
CA TRP A 76 -2.05 -8.44 4.02
C TRP A 76 -1.45 -7.11 3.63
N CYS A 77 -1.68 -6.71 2.39
CA CYS A 77 -1.12 -5.45 1.89
C CYS A 77 -2.21 -4.51 1.45
N SER A 78 -2.04 -3.25 1.84
CA SER A 78 -2.89 -2.17 1.37
C SER A 78 -2.43 -1.79 -0.03
N VAL A 79 -3.33 -1.86 -0.99
CA VAL A 79 -2.99 -1.65 -2.40
C VAL A 79 -4.01 -0.76 -3.10
N ALA A 80 -3.60 -0.26 -4.25
CA ALA A 80 -4.49 0.46 -5.16
C ALA A 80 -4.19 -0.06 -6.56
N LEU A 81 -5.19 -0.04 -7.45
CA LEU A 81 -4.93 -0.40 -8.83
C LEU A 81 -4.02 0.62 -9.46
N ASP A 82 -3.03 0.15 -10.21
CA ASP A 82 -2.07 1.04 -10.84
C ASP A 82 -2.75 1.98 -11.83
N ARG A 83 -3.77 1.50 -12.51
CA ARG A 83 -4.47 2.27 -13.55
C ARG A 83 -5.65 3.07 -13.03
N ALA A 84 -6.07 2.80 -11.81
CA ALA A 84 -7.22 3.47 -11.24
C ALA A 84 -7.03 3.55 -9.73
N ARG A 85 -6.24 4.51 -9.31
CA ARG A 85 -5.75 4.57 -7.93
C ARG A 85 -6.80 4.87 -6.88
N ASN A 86 -7.98 5.27 -7.30
CA ASN A 86 -9.08 5.43 -6.37
C ASN A 86 -9.71 4.08 -5.99
N LEU A 87 -9.39 3.03 -6.73
CA LEU A 87 -9.83 1.68 -6.39
C LEU A 87 -8.77 1.04 -5.52
N ARG A 88 -9.05 0.91 -4.25
CA ARG A 88 -8.08 0.43 -3.28
C ARG A 88 -8.70 -0.55 -2.29
N GLY A 89 -7.86 -1.33 -1.68
CA GLY A 89 -8.29 -2.31 -0.71
C GLY A 89 -7.09 -3.09 -0.19
N TYR A 90 -7.34 -4.32 0.23
CA TYR A 90 -6.31 -5.17 0.82
C TYR A 90 -6.28 -6.52 0.12
N VAL A 91 -5.08 -7.01 -0.13
CA VAL A 91 -4.88 -8.33 -0.75
C VAL A 91 -3.83 -9.10 0.01
N SER A 92 -3.85 -10.42 -0.16
CA SER A 92 -2.85 -11.30 0.45
C SER A 92 -1.52 -11.13 -0.28
N TRP A 93 -0.46 -10.95 0.50
CA TRP A 93 0.89 -10.80 -0.02
C TRP A 93 1.34 -12.02 -0.84
N ALA A 94 0.79 -13.19 -0.52
CA ALA A 94 1.21 -14.43 -1.16
C ALA A 94 1.01 -14.45 -2.66
N TYR A 95 0.15 -13.60 -3.17
CA TYR A 95 -0.17 -13.56 -4.60
C TYR A 95 0.38 -12.32 -5.30
N LEU A 96 1.39 -11.71 -4.72
CA LEU A 96 2.02 -10.52 -5.29
C LEU A 96 3.49 -10.81 -5.60
N ARG A 97 3.96 -10.29 -6.73
CA ARG A 97 5.37 -10.30 -7.02
C ARG A 97 5.79 -8.94 -7.55
N LYS A 98 7.01 -8.57 -7.24
CA LYS A 98 7.54 -7.26 -7.60
C LYS A 98 7.56 -7.10 -9.13
N LYS A 99 7.15 -5.95 -9.58
CA LYS A 99 7.13 -5.68 -11.02
C LYS A 99 8.32 -4.83 -11.49
#